data_eeaf000f880174911cd78f00fffef0f5
#
_entry.id   eeaf000f880174911cd78f00fffef0f5
#
_cell.length_a   1.000
_cell.length_b   1.000
_cell.length_c   1.000
_cell.angle_alpha   90.00
_cell.angle_beta   90.00
_cell.angle_gamma   90.00
#
_symmetry.space_group_name_H-M   'P 1'
#
loop_
_entity.id
_entity.type
_entity.pdbx_description
1 polymer ?
#
loop_
_entity_poly.entity_id
_entity_poly.type
_entity_poly.pdbx_seq_one_letter_code
_entity_poly.pdbx_strand_id
1 'polypeptide(L)'
;MSNYEKTQQLPIYQKAELLFQLVESLAASLPEDNELLQSIKEIMRADAMMLPAKIAGAEAGNIYSIRMQNAAIIRFHAMSIYTQVGGLRMYDDTIDKKFIQHIRTEIENFRLLFINWVQSFDTSNYIWDEWELFNPKGAIPPTDVDSFDFDDYMDESN
;
A
#
# COMPACT_ATOMS: atom_id res chain seq x y z
N MET A 1 11.29 -22.26 3.53
CA MET A 1 10.32 -21.17 3.79
C MET A 1 9.97 -20.50 2.47
N SER A 2 8.70 -20.47 2.15
CA SER A 2 8.22 -19.79 0.93
C SER A 2 8.40 -18.27 1.04
N ASN A 3 8.34 -17.58 -0.10
CA ASN A 3 8.43 -16.11 -0.12
C ASN A 3 7.28 -15.47 0.67
N TYR A 4 6.11 -16.07 0.60
CA TYR A 4 4.94 -15.62 1.34
C TYR A 4 5.12 -15.77 2.87
N GLU A 5 5.67 -16.90 3.32
CA GLU A 5 5.97 -17.11 4.74
C GLU A 5 6.99 -16.09 5.27
N LYS A 6 7.99 -15.74 4.47
CA LYS A 6 8.95 -14.67 4.81
C LYS A 6 8.26 -13.31 4.92
N THR A 7 7.37 -13.01 4.00
CA THR A 7 6.60 -11.76 4.01
C THR A 7 5.76 -11.63 5.28
N GLN A 8 5.09 -12.71 5.70
CA GLN A 8 4.29 -12.72 6.92
C GLN A 8 5.09 -12.43 8.19
N GLN A 9 6.40 -12.64 8.18
CA GLN A 9 7.28 -12.36 9.32
C GLN A 9 7.79 -10.91 9.35
N LEU A 10 7.58 -10.13 8.29
CA LEU A 10 8.00 -8.74 8.26
C LEU A 10 7.20 -7.89 9.27
N PRO A 11 7.86 -7.05 10.07
CA PRO A 11 7.17 -6.17 11.01
C PRO A 11 6.10 -5.29 10.35
N ILE A 12 6.38 -4.77 9.16
CA ILE A 12 5.42 -3.95 8.40
C ILE A 12 4.18 -4.77 8.00
N TYR A 13 4.34 -6.02 7.59
CA TYR A 13 3.23 -6.89 7.23
C TYR A 13 2.35 -7.20 8.44
N GLN A 14 2.96 -7.53 9.57
CA GLN A 14 2.25 -7.79 10.83
C GLN A 14 1.48 -6.56 11.32
N LYS A 15 2.07 -5.37 11.18
CA LYS A 15 1.39 -4.11 11.51
C LYS A 15 0.23 -3.84 10.55
N ALA A 16 0.38 -4.13 9.27
CA ALA A 16 -0.70 -4.01 8.28
C ALA A 16 -1.88 -4.94 8.62
N GLU A 17 -1.62 -6.16 9.04
CA GLU A 17 -2.67 -7.09 9.48
C GLU A 17 -3.36 -6.60 10.76
N LEU A 18 -2.60 -6.06 11.71
CA LEU A 18 -3.17 -5.46 12.92
C LEU A 18 -4.10 -4.28 12.56
N LEU A 19 -3.67 -3.41 11.66
CA LEU A 19 -4.50 -2.30 11.18
C LEU A 19 -5.77 -2.79 10.50
N PHE A 20 -5.68 -3.83 9.68
CA PHE A 20 -6.84 -4.46 9.07
C PHE A 20 -7.85 -4.95 10.13
N GLN A 21 -7.37 -5.65 11.14
CA GLN A 21 -8.21 -6.15 12.24
C GLN A 21 -8.86 -5.02 13.05
N LEU A 22 -8.11 -3.94 13.34
CA LEU A 22 -8.63 -2.78 14.06
C LEU A 22 -9.71 -2.06 13.25
N VAL A 23 -9.51 -1.90 11.94
CA VAL A 23 -10.52 -1.29 11.05
C VAL A 23 -11.77 -2.17 10.96
N GLU A 24 -11.62 -3.51 10.86
CA GLU A 24 -12.76 -4.43 10.89
C GLU A 24 -13.55 -4.33 12.19
N SER A 25 -12.86 -4.22 13.33
CA SER A 25 -13.50 -4.07 14.64
C SER A 25 -14.26 -2.73 14.75
N LEU A 26 -13.66 -1.64 14.28
CA LEU A 26 -14.32 -0.35 14.23
C LEU A 26 -15.54 -0.39 13.31
N ALA A 27 -15.39 -0.93 12.10
CA ALA A 27 -16.45 -1.06 11.13
C ALA A 27 -17.66 -1.83 11.68
N ALA A 28 -17.41 -2.92 12.40
CA ALA A 28 -18.46 -3.72 13.04
C ALA A 28 -19.23 -2.98 14.14
N SER A 29 -18.62 -1.94 14.74
CA SER A 29 -19.24 -1.13 15.80
C SER A 29 -20.04 0.06 15.28
N LEU A 30 -19.95 0.39 13.98
CA LEU A 30 -20.65 1.54 13.39
C LEU A 30 -22.16 1.28 13.28
N PRO A 31 -23.00 2.32 13.52
CA PRO A 31 -24.46 2.19 13.35
C PRO A 31 -24.87 1.76 11.94
N GLU A 32 -25.74 0.77 11.84
CA GLU A 32 -26.22 0.23 10.56
C GLU A 32 -27.26 1.13 9.88
N ASP A 33 -27.92 1.98 10.64
CA ASP A 33 -28.98 2.87 10.18
C ASP A 33 -28.49 4.20 9.57
N ASN A 34 -27.18 4.44 9.59
CA ASN A 34 -26.56 5.63 8.98
C ASN A 34 -25.90 5.26 7.66
N GLU A 35 -26.56 5.58 6.54
CA GLU A 35 -26.08 5.24 5.19
C GLU A 35 -24.70 5.83 4.87
N LEU A 36 -24.42 7.05 5.34
CA LEU A 36 -23.12 7.70 5.11
C LEU A 36 -22.00 6.97 5.85
N LEU A 37 -22.24 6.58 7.11
CA LEU A 37 -21.26 5.77 7.88
C LEU A 37 -21.07 4.40 7.25
N GLN A 38 -22.10 3.78 6.68
CA GLN A 38 -21.96 2.52 5.95
C GLN A 38 -21.07 2.68 4.70
N SER A 39 -21.19 3.77 3.96
CA SER A 39 -20.33 4.07 2.82
C SER A 39 -18.86 4.27 3.26
N ILE A 40 -18.65 5.05 4.31
CA ILE A 40 -17.30 5.28 4.87
C ILE A 40 -16.68 3.97 5.37
N LYS A 41 -17.47 3.14 6.03
CA LYS A 41 -17.08 1.79 6.48
C LYS A 41 -16.51 0.95 5.33
N GLU A 42 -17.21 0.89 4.21
CA GLU A 42 -16.76 0.10 3.06
C GLU A 42 -15.46 0.64 2.45
N ILE A 43 -15.30 1.97 2.40
CA ILE A 43 -14.05 2.61 1.95
C ILE A 43 -12.91 2.26 2.89
N MET A 44 -13.08 2.38 4.21
CA MET A 44 -12.05 2.08 5.19
C MET A 44 -11.63 0.59 5.15
N ARG A 45 -12.58 -0.31 5.00
CA ARG A 45 -12.32 -1.74 4.89
C ARG A 45 -11.51 -2.06 3.63
N ALA A 46 -11.89 -1.48 2.49
CA ALA A 46 -11.16 -1.63 1.24
C ALA A 46 -9.72 -1.10 1.38
N ASP A 47 -9.55 0.08 1.96
CA ASP A 47 -8.23 0.66 2.22
C ASP A 47 -7.37 -0.27 3.09
N ALA A 48 -7.94 -0.80 4.17
CA ALA A 48 -7.22 -1.66 5.11
C ALA A 48 -6.78 -2.99 4.47
N MET A 49 -7.60 -3.57 3.59
CA MET A 49 -7.24 -4.78 2.84
C MET A 49 -6.05 -4.56 1.90
N MET A 50 -5.92 -3.36 1.35
CA MET A 50 -4.84 -3.04 0.41
C MET A 50 -3.46 -3.02 1.07
N LEU A 51 -3.36 -2.75 2.38
CA LEU A 51 -2.07 -2.65 3.05
C LEU A 51 -1.29 -3.97 3.01
N PRO A 52 -1.77 -5.09 3.59
CA PRO A 52 -1.04 -6.36 3.52
C PRO A 52 -0.94 -6.89 2.08
N ALA A 53 -1.97 -6.71 1.25
CA ALA A 53 -1.95 -7.18 -0.14
C ALA A 53 -0.84 -6.52 -0.96
N LYS A 54 -0.65 -5.20 -0.83
CA LYS A 54 0.39 -4.47 -1.57
C LYS A 54 1.78 -4.68 -1.00
N ILE A 55 1.93 -4.93 0.29
CA ILE A 55 3.21 -5.37 0.87
C ILE A 55 3.61 -6.72 0.26
N ALA A 56 2.68 -7.68 0.23
CA ALA A 56 2.93 -8.99 -0.39
C ALA A 56 3.29 -8.85 -1.89
N GLY A 57 2.61 -7.98 -2.62
CA GLY A 57 2.92 -7.69 -4.01
C GLY A 57 4.33 -7.10 -4.20
N ALA A 58 4.75 -6.18 -3.33
CA ALA A 58 6.09 -5.61 -3.36
C ALA A 58 7.18 -6.64 -3.02
N GLU A 59 6.88 -7.58 -2.13
CA GLU A 59 7.80 -8.63 -1.70
C GLU A 59 7.86 -9.83 -2.67
N ALA A 60 6.93 -9.92 -3.63
CA ALA A 60 6.90 -10.99 -4.61
C ALA A 60 8.11 -10.98 -5.56
N GLY A 61 8.77 -9.83 -5.73
CA GLY A 61 9.97 -9.66 -6.52
C GLY A 61 10.90 -8.61 -5.93
N ASN A 62 12.05 -8.39 -6.56
CA ASN A 62 13.06 -7.44 -6.09
C ASN A 62 13.34 -6.35 -7.13
N ILE A 63 12.29 -5.86 -7.80
CA ILE A 63 12.43 -4.79 -8.79
C ILE A 63 12.00 -3.46 -8.16
N TYR A 64 12.96 -2.56 -8.04
CA TYR A 64 12.79 -1.28 -7.33
C TYR A 64 11.58 -0.48 -7.80
N SER A 65 11.40 -0.30 -9.11
CA SER A 65 10.30 0.50 -9.66
C SER A 65 8.92 -0.06 -9.26
N ILE A 66 8.78 -1.39 -9.31
CA ILE A 66 7.53 -2.08 -8.92
C ILE A 66 7.32 -2.00 -7.41
N ARG A 67 8.36 -2.18 -6.62
CA ARG A 67 8.29 -2.05 -5.15
C ARG A 67 7.89 -0.64 -4.74
N MET A 68 8.45 0.38 -5.37
CA MET A 68 8.11 1.79 -5.11
C MET A 68 6.67 2.12 -5.51
N GLN A 69 6.19 1.57 -6.62
CA GLN A 69 4.79 1.72 -7.02
C GLN A 69 3.84 1.14 -5.95
N ASN A 70 4.12 -0.06 -5.48
CA ASN A 70 3.34 -0.67 -4.39
C ASN A 70 3.44 0.17 -3.10
N ALA A 71 4.62 0.68 -2.77
CA ALA A 71 4.82 1.55 -1.60
C ALA A 71 3.97 2.83 -1.70
N ALA A 72 3.89 3.45 -2.86
CA ALA A 72 3.05 4.63 -3.08
C ALA A 72 1.56 4.33 -2.87
N ILE A 73 1.08 3.17 -3.34
CA ILE A 73 -0.30 2.71 -3.14
C ILE A 73 -0.57 2.45 -1.65
N ILE A 74 0.36 1.80 -0.95
CA ILE A 74 0.26 1.57 0.50
C ILE A 74 0.12 2.89 1.25
N ARG A 75 0.98 3.87 0.94
CA ARG A 75 0.91 5.20 1.55
C ARG A 75 -0.45 5.85 1.33
N PHE A 76 -0.98 5.80 0.11
CA PHE A 76 -2.30 6.35 -0.22
C PHE A 76 -3.39 5.75 0.67
N HIS A 77 -3.47 4.42 0.77
CA HIS A 77 -4.51 3.74 1.54
C HIS A 77 -4.34 3.95 3.05
N ALA A 78 -3.11 3.97 3.57
CA ALA A 78 -2.85 4.26 4.98
C ALA A 78 -3.31 5.67 5.35
N MET A 79 -3.02 6.66 4.51
CA MET A 79 -3.45 8.04 4.73
C MET A 79 -4.96 8.21 4.56
N SER A 80 -5.57 7.45 3.68
CA SER A 80 -7.04 7.41 3.54
C SER A 80 -7.69 6.91 4.83
N ILE A 81 -7.22 5.81 5.42
CA ILE A 81 -7.70 5.32 6.72
C ILE A 81 -7.55 6.40 7.80
N TYR A 82 -6.37 7.00 7.89
CA TYR A 82 -6.07 8.03 8.89
C TYR A 82 -7.06 9.19 8.83
N THR A 83 -7.36 9.66 7.63
CA THR A 83 -8.29 10.76 7.39
C THR A 83 -9.73 10.34 7.69
N GLN A 84 -10.17 9.20 7.19
CA GLN A 84 -11.55 8.70 7.37
C GLN A 84 -11.87 8.47 8.85
N VAL A 85 -10.98 7.77 9.55
CA VAL A 85 -11.13 7.48 10.99
C VAL A 85 -11.18 8.79 11.80
N GLY A 86 -10.32 9.75 11.47
CA GLY A 86 -10.30 11.06 12.14
C GLY A 86 -11.58 11.86 11.98
N GLY A 87 -12.31 11.66 10.90
CA GLY A 87 -13.56 12.37 10.61
C GLY A 87 -14.85 11.70 11.11
N LEU A 88 -14.79 10.47 11.61
CA LEU A 88 -15.99 9.68 11.94
C LEU A 88 -16.92 10.38 12.94
N ARG A 89 -16.37 11.03 13.94
CA ARG A 89 -17.16 11.70 14.98
C ARG A 89 -17.93 12.94 14.48
N MET A 90 -17.61 13.43 13.31
CA MET A 90 -18.43 14.47 12.66
C MET A 90 -19.81 13.96 12.24
N TYR A 91 -19.93 12.66 12.04
CA TYR A 91 -21.18 11.99 11.62
C TYR A 91 -21.92 11.32 12.78
N ASP A 92 -21.18 10.88 13.80
CA ASP A 92 -21.72 10.28 15.02
C ASP A 92 -20.74 10.52 16.18
N ASP A 93 -21.11 11.40 17.10
CA ASP A 93 -20.28 11.80 18.24
C ASP A 93 -20.22 10.74 19.36
N THR A 94 -21.02 9.68 19.25
CA THR A 94 -21.00 8.54 20.18
C THR A 94 -19.85 7.56 19.92
N ILE A 95 -19.19 7.65 18.76
CA ILE A 95 -18.03 6.80 18.43
C ILE A 95 -16.89 7.08 19.41
N ASP A 96 -16.28 6.01 19.93
CA ASP A 96 -15.24 6.10 20.94
C ASP A 96 -13.97 6.80 20.43
N LYS A 97 -13.65 7.94 21.03
CA LYS A 97 -12.42 8.70 20.74
C LYS A 97 -11.15 7.90 20.95
N LYS A 98 -11.11 7.03 21.96
CA LYS A 98 -9.93 6.23 22.28
C LYS A 98 -9.65 5.21 21.21
N PHE A 99 -10.69 4.63 20.62
CA PHE A 99 -10.55 3.68 19.53
C PHE A 99 -10.01 4.36 18.26
N ILE A 100 -10.57 5.52 17.92
CA ILE A 100 -10.08 6.35 16.82
C ILE A 100 -8.60 6.71 17.02
N GLN A 101 -8.25 7.18 18.21
CA GLN A 101 -6.87 7.55 18.54
C GLN A 101 -5.93 6.36 18.47
N HIS A 102 -6.39 5.18 18.89
CA HIS A 102 -5.61 3.96 18.83
C HIS A 102 -5.26 3.58 17.37
N ILE A 103 -6.24 3.62 16.46
CA ILE A 103 -5.99 3.35 15.04
C ILE A 103 -5.01 4.37 14.46
N ARG A 104 -5.21 5.65 14.73
CA ARG A 104 -4.33 6.71 14.23
C ARG A 104 -2.89 6.56 14.75
N THR A 105 -2.72 6.19 16.00
CA THR A 105 -1.41 5.88 16.58
C THR A 105 -0.75 4.68 15.90
N GLU A 106 -1.52 3.62 15.61
CA GLU A 106 -1.00 2.45 14.91
C GLU A 106 -0.62 2.75 13.45
N ILE A 107 -1.30 3.68 12.79
CA ILE A 107 -0.90 4.17 11.46
C ILE A 107 0.43 4.93 11.55
N GLU A 108 0.66 5.74 12.59
CA GLU A 108 1.95 6.39 12.80
C GLU A 108 3.08 5.38 13.06
N ASN A 109 2.82 4.33 13.82
CA ASN A 109 3.75 3.23 14.02
C ASN A 109 4.03 2.48 12.70
N PHE A 110 2.99 2.25 11.90
CA PHE A 110 3.10 1.69 10.56
C PHE A 110 3.98 2.55 9.66
N ARG A 111 3.82 3.87 9.70
CA ARG A 111 4.63 4.83 8.94
C ARG A 111 6.12 4.67 9.22
N LEU A 112 6.51 4.51 10.47
CA LEU A 112 7.92 4.33 10.86
C LEU A 112 8.48 3.01 10.31
N LEU A 113 7.71 1.93 10.39
CA LEU A 113 8.09 0.64 9.78
C LEU A 113 8.17 0.72 8.25
N PHE A 114 7.25 1.45 7.65
CA PHE A 114 7.23 1.71 6.20
C PHE A 114 8.50 2.43 5.73
N ILE A 115 8.94 3.47 6.44
CA ILE A 115 10.16 4.20 6.09
C ILE A 115 11.37 3.26 6.08
N ASN A 116 11.54 2.45 7.11
CA ASN A 116 12.64 1.47 7.20
C ASN A 116 12.54 0.42 6.11
N TRP A 117 11.33 -0.05 5.80
CA TRP A 117 11.09 -1.05 4.77
C TRP A 117 11.45 -0.51 3.37
N VAL A 118 11.02 0.70 3.03
CA VAL A 118 11.35 1.33 1.74
C VAL A 118 12.86 1.57 1.61
N GLN A 119 13.53 1.97 2.67
CA GLN A 119 14.99 2.16 2.68
C GLN A 119 15.76 0.86 2.41
N SER A 120 15.16 -0.30 2.64
CA SER A 120 15.76 -1.60 2.37
C SER A 120 15.69 -2.02 0.89
N PHE A 121 14.98 -1.30 0.04
CA PHE A 121 14.82 -1.64 -1.36
C PHE A 121 16.16 -1.52 -2.12
N ASP A 122 16.47 -2.52 -2.95
CA ASP A 122 17.68 -2.52 -3.78
C ASP A 122 17.51 -1.56 -4.97
N THR A 123 18.18 -0.43 -4.90
CA THR A 123 18.14 0.62 -5.93
C THR A 123 18.90 0.25 -7.19
N SER A 124 19.73 -0.79 -7.16
CA SER A 124 20.49 -1.25 -8.33
C SER A 124 19.70 -2.17 -9.24
N ASN A 125 18.60 -2.77 -8.73
CA ASN A 125 17.76 -3.69 -9.48
C ASN A 125 16.43 -3.03 -9.83
N TYR A 126 16.39 -2.39 -10.99
CA TYR A 126 15.19 -1.68 -11.46
C TYR A 126 14.94 -1.95 -12.94
N ILE A 127 13.67 -1.82 -13.32
CA ILE A 127 13.23 -1.65 -14.70
C ILE A 127 12.94 -0.15 -14.86
N TRP A 128 13.43 0.46 -15.95
CA TRP A 128 13.16 1.86 -16.23
C TRP A 128 11.65 2.11 -16.27
N ASP A 129 11.22 3.08 -15.48
CA ASP A 129 9.83 3.53 -15.48
C ASP A 129 9.68 4.64 -16.53
N GLU A 130 8.95 4.34 -17.60
CA GLU A 130 8.69 5.28 -18.70
C GLU A 130 7.90 6.53 -18.27
N TRP A 131 7.20 6.43 -17.14
CA TRP A 131 6.51 7.58 -16.54
C TRP A 131 7.43 8.44 -15.68
N GLU A 132 8.68 8.03 -15.50
CA GLU A 132 9.72 8.69 -14.73
C GLU A 132 9.33 9.06 -13.30
N LEU A 133 8.45 8.25 -12.68
CA LEU A 133 7.96 8.46 -11.33
C LEU A 133 8.72 7.62 -10.29
N PHE A 134 9.02 6.36 -10.63
CA PHE A 134 9.60 5.40 -9.69
C PHE A 134 11.02 4.95 -10.06
N ASN A 135 11.76 5.75 -10.78
CA ASN A 135 13.17 5.46 -11.04
C ASN A 135 14.03 5.81 -9.82
N PRO A 136 15.02 4.97 -9.47
CA PRO A 136 15.94 5.32 -8.40
C PRO A 136 16.82 6.48 -8.81
N LYS A 137 17.36 7.21 -7.82
CA LYS A 137 18.29 8.31 -8.07
C LYS A 137 19.51 7.79 -8.85
N GLY A 138 19.83 8.45 -9.96
CA GLY A 138 20.94 8.07 -10.84
C GLY A 138 20.60 6.95 -11.82
N ALA A 139 19.32 6.55 -11.94
CA ALA A 139 18.89 5.60 -12.95
C ALA A 139 19.17 6.11 -14.36
N ILE A 140 19.54 5.19 -15.25
CA ILE A 140 19.89 5.47 -16.64
C ILE A 140 18.74 4.97 -17.52
N PRO A 141 18.18 5.83 -18.43
CA PRO A 141 17.20 5.39 -19.40
C PRO A 141 17.77 4.29 -20.31
N PRO A 142 16.93 3.38 -20.82
CA PRO A 142 17.37 2.40 -21.82
C PRO A 142 17.89 3.12 -23.05
N THR A 143 18.94 2.56 -23.68
CA THR A 143 19.48 3.06 -24.95
C THR A 143 18.66 2.50 -26.12
N ASP A 144 18.65 3.19 -27.26
CA ASP A 144 17.91 2.76 -28.48
C ASP A 144 18.24 1.32 -28.94
N VAL A 145 19.39 0.78 -28.49
CA VAL A 145 19.82 -0.60 -28.79
C VAL A 145 19.03 -1.65 -27.99
N ASP A 146 18.45 -1.25 -26.86
CA ASP A 146 17.69 -2.12 -25.97
C ASP A 146 16.16 -2.00 -26.20
N SER A 147 15.74 -1.09 -27.07
CA SER A 147 14.35 -0.98 -27.47
C SER A 147 13.99 -2.17 -28.36
N PHE A 148 13.26 -3.11 -27.82
CA PHE A 148 12.65 -4.20 -28.56
C PHE A 148 11.59 -3.57 -29.49
N ASP A 149 11.95 -3.44 -30.78
CA ASP A 149 11.03 -2.92 -31.78
C ASP A 149 10.01 -4.01 -32.14
N PHE A 150 8.79 -3.86 -31.69
CA PHE A 150 7.69 -4.77 -32.02
C PHE A 150 7.40 -4.78 -33.53
N ASP A 151 7.76 -3.73 -34.26
CA ASP A 151 7.53 -3.63 -35.69
C ASP A 151 8.46 -4.56 -36.49
N ASP A 152 9.67 -4.84 -35.99
CA ASP A 152 10.59 -5.81 -36.60
C ASP A 152 10.08 -7.26 -36.54
N TYR A 153 9.19 -7.57 -35.62
CA TYR A 153 8.62 -8.94 -35.49
C TYR A 153 7.46 -9.21 -36.42
N MET A 154 6.83 -8.16 -36.96
CA MET A 154 5.66 -8.31 -37.84
C MET A 154 6.04 -8.40 -39.33
N ASP A 155 7.29 -8.05 -39.71
CA ASP A 155 7.74 -8.08 -41.10
C ASP A 155 8.31 -9.45 -41.54
N GLU A 156 8.64 -10.35 -40.61
CA GLU A 156 9.14 -11.71 -40.95
C GLU A 156 8.04 -12.76 -41.22
N SER A 157 6.76 -12.39 -41.24
CA SER A 157 5.64 -13.32 -41.44
C SER A 157 4.90 -13.14 -42.75
N ASN A 158 5.57 -12.62 -43.83
CA ASN A 158 5.06 -12.62 -45.19
C ASN A 158 5.90 -13.48 -46.15
#